data_ebfede8140927e4ab9e374f35fefe1ed
#
_entry.id   ebfede8140927e4ab9e374f35fefe1ed
#
_cell.length_a   1.000
_cell.length_b   1.000
_cell.length_c   1.000
_cell.angle_alpha   90.00
_cell.angle_beta   90.00
_cell.angle_gamma   90.00
#
_symmetry.space_group_name_H-M   'P 1'
#
loop_
_entity.id
_entity.type
_entity.pdbx_description
1 polymer ?
#
loop_
_entity_poly.entity_id
_entity_poly.type
_entity_poly.pdbx_seq_one_letter_code
_entity_poly.pdbx_strand_id
1 'polypeptide(L)'
;MNFGSITKKAAVAASLLMVLPNSSVLAAEATLTAQINRVLISADSTYGGCMAALSANPQDLLPACLADWVSFSCSGHFTDAVRAFRMLDQAQLALATNKSVMVVVDDSRRHNGYCFASRIDVIR
;
A
#
# COMPACT_ATOMS: atom_id res chain seq x y z
N MET A 1 10.70 48.35 64.64
CA MET A 1 11.32 47.90 63.36
C MET A 1 10.79 46.55 63.07
N ASN A 2 9.84 46.45 62.10
CA ASN A 2 9.26 45.23 61.70
C ASN A 2 9.94 44.75 60.42
N PHE A 3 10.65 43.62 60.51
CA PHE A 3 11.16 42.93 59.33
C PHE A 3 10.09 41.99 58.79
N GLY A 4 9.48 42.38 57.67
CA GLY A 4 8.54 41.52 56.93
C GLY A 4 9.26 40.37 56.23
N SER A 5 8.90 39.14 56.59
CA SER A 5 9.35 37.93 55.94
C SER A 5 8.64 37.77 54.59
N ILE A 6 9.40 37.83 53.48
CA ILE A 6 8.90 37.57 52.16
C ILE A 6 9.11 36.08 51.87
N THR A 7 8.04 35.31 52.00
CA THR A 7 8.02 33.92 51.54
C THR A 7 7.86 33.85 50.02
N LYS A 8 8.93 33.52 49.29
CA LYS A 8 8.89 33.21 47.88
C LYS A 8 8.23 31.83 47.66
N LYS A 9 7.03 31.82 47.15
CA LYS A 9 6.40 30.60 46.67
C LYS A 9 7.06 30.22 45.34
N ALA A 10 7.82 29.14 45.33
CA ALA A 10 8.32 28.54 44.10
C ALA A 10 7.17 27.75 43.43
N ALA A 11 6.76 28.19 42.25
CA ALA A 11 5.83 27.46 41.42
C ALA A 11 6.60 26.35 40.66
N VAL A 12 6.34 25.12 41.03
CA VAL A 12 6.85 23.96 40.27
C VAL A 12 5.95 23.77 39.06
N ALA A 13 6.45 24.14 37.90
CA ALA A 13 5.79 23.83 36.65
C ALA A 13 6.03 22.32 36.31
N ALA A 14 5.01 21.48 36.48
CA ALA A 14 5.05 20.11 36.03
C ALA A 14 4.87 20.09 34.52
N SER A 15 5.97 19.87 33.80
CA SER A 15 5.92 19.62 32.34
C SER A 15 5.36 18.23 32.10
N LEU A 16 4.08 18.15 31.68
CA LEU A 16 3.50 16.94 31.18
C LEU A 16 4.11 16.64 29.78
N LEU A 17 5.07 15.73 29.74
CA LEU A 17 5.52 15.12 28.48
C LEU A 17 4.37 14.24 27.97
N MET A 18 3.63 14.72 26.98
CA MET A 18 2.71 13.88 26.21
C MET A 18 3.56 12.94 25.34
N VAL A 19 3.69 11.70 25.80
CA VAL A 19 4.19 10.61 24.96
C VAL A 19 3.07 10.27 23.99
N LEU A 20 3.18 10.77 22.75
CA LEU A 20 2.31 10.34 21.65
C LEU A 20 2.63 8.87 21.36
N PRO A 21 1.64 7.96 21.34
CA PRO A 21 1.89 6.59 20.91
C PRO A 21 2.31 6.64 19.44
N ASN A 22 3.54 6.24 19.14
CA ASN A 22 3.95 5.94 17.78
C ASN A 22 3.14 4.73 17.33
N SER A 23 2.02 4.97 16.67
CA SER A 23 1.31 3.95 15.92
C SER A 23 2.18 3.58 14.72
N SER A 24 3.01 2.56 14.87
CA SER A 24 3.68 1.93 13.75
C SER A 24 2.58 1.36 12.86
N VAL A 25 2.32 2.03 11.73
CA VAL A 25 1.47 1.47 10.68
C VAL A 25 2.24 0.28 10.12
N LEU A 26 1.89 -0.93 10.57
CA LEU A 26 2.45 -2.16 10.02
C LEU A 26 2.00 -2.28 8.55
N ALA A 27 2.96 -2.62 7.68
CA ALA A 27 2.66 -3.03 6.32
C ALA A 27 1.62 -4.16 6.35
N ALA A 28 0.56 -4.04 5.56
CA ALA A 28 -0.49 -5.03 5.47
C ALA A 28 -0.52 -5.66 4.07
N GLU A 29 -0.73 -6.97 4.04
CA GLU A 29 -1.03 -7.70 2.82
C GLU A 29 -2.46 -8.23 2.87
N ALA A 30 -3.12 -8.23 1.72
CA ALA A 30 -4.43 -8.85 1.56
C ALA A 30 -4.47 -9.71 0.30
N THR A 31 -5.27 -10.77 0.35
CA THR A 31 -5.53 -11.63 -0.79
C THR A 31 -6.91 -11.35 -1.33
N LEU A 32 -6.99 -11.08 -2.64
CA LEU A 32 -8.21 -10.78 -3.36
C LEU A 32 -8.46 -11.84 -4.42
N THR A 33 -9.71 -12.30 -4.54
CA THR A 33 -10.16 -13.06 -5.71
C THR A 33 -10.94 -12.11 -6.61
N ALA A 34 -10.55 -12.04 -7.88
CA ALA A 34 -11.10 -11.09 -8.84
C ALA A 34 -11.03 -11.62 -10.26
N GLN A 35 -11.70 -10.94 -11.18
CA GLN A 35 -11.42 -11.01 -12.61
C GLN A 35 -10.53 -9.84 -13.02
N ILE A 36 -9.76 -10.02 -14.07
CA ILE A 36 -9.00 -8.95 -14.69
C ILE A 36 -9.91 -8.26 -15.72
N ASN A 37 -10.18 -6.98 -15.50
CA ASN A 37 -11.01 -6.19 -16.40
C ASN A 37 -10.18 -5.47 -17.48
N ARG A 38 -8.93 -5.17 -17.15
CA ARG A 38 -8.03 -4.43 -18.02
C ARG A 38 -6.57 -4.64 -17.60
N VAL A 39 -5.67 -4.59 -18.55
CA VAL A 39 -4.22 -4.49 -18.32
C VAL A 39 -3.68 -3.24 -18.95
N LEU A 40 -2.63 -2.67 -18.33
CA LEU A 40 -1.97 -1.46 -18.77
C LEU A 40 -0.46 -1.68 -18.77
N ILE A 41 0.19 -1.27 -19.86
CA ILE A 41 1.64 -1.15 -19.97
C ILE A 41 1.93 0.29 -20.35
N SER A 42 2.83 0.94 -19.61
CA SER A 42 3.25 2.32 -19.86
C SER A 42 4.76 2.39 -20.06
N ALA A 43 5.19 3.31 -20.91
CA ALA A 43 6.61 3.56 -21.12
C ALA A 43 7.25 4.32 -19.95
N ASP A 44 6.44 5.02 -19.14
CA ASP A 44 6.90 5.70 -17.93
C ASP A 44 6.74 4.81 -16.68
N SER A 45 7.34 5.23 -15.58
CA SER A 45 7.33 4.50 -14.31
C SER A 45 6.29 5.03 -13.31
N THR A 46 5.41 5.93 -13.70
CA THR A 46 4.44 6.59 -12.80
C THR A 46 3.58 5.57 -12.04
N TYR A 47 3.18 4.50 -12.73
CA TYR A 47 2.40 3.42 -12.15
C TYR A 47 3.20 2.11 -12.06
N GLY A 48 4.54 2.19 -12.05
CA GLY A 48 5.42 1.04 -12.06
C GLY A 48 5.55 0.34 -13.42
N GLY A 49 5.12 0.98 -14.50
CA GLY A 49 5.28 0.49 -15.88
C GLY A 49 4.22 -0.50 -16.34
N CYS A 50 3.56 -1.22 -15.44
CA CYS A 50 2.46 -2.12 -15.79
C CYS A 50 1.49 -2.32 -14.62
N MET A 51 0.20 -2.49 -14.95
CA MET A 51 -0.89 -2.61 -13.99
C MET A 51 -1.99 -3.54 -14.49
N ALA A 52 -2.83 -3.99 -13.57
CA ALA A 52 -4.10 -4.65 -13.89
C ALA A 52 -5.26 -4.01 -13.10
N ALA A 53 -6.38 -3.80 -13.77
CA ALA A 53 -7.64 -3.46 -13.13
C ALA A 53 -8.37 -4.73 -12.72
N LEU A 54 -8.81 -4.77 -11.47
CA LEU A 54 -9.50 -5.89 -10.85
C LEU A 54 -11.00 -5.64 -10.75
N SER A 55 -11.81 -6.69 -10.78
CA SER A 55 -13.24 -6.61 -10.48
C SER A 55 -13.52 -6.44 -8.98
N ALA A 56 -12.58 -6.82 -8.11
CA ALA A 56 -12.61 -6.54 -6.67
C ALA A 56 -11.74 -5.33 -6.35
N ASN A 57 -12.19 -4.50 -5.42
CA ASN A 57 -11.48 -3.27 -5.07
C ASN A 57 -10.46 -3.51 -3.95
N PRO A 58 -9.14 -3.36 -4.21
CA PRO A 58 -8.12 -3.50 -3.18
C PRO A 58 -8.31 -2.56 -1.98
N GLN A 59 -8.87 -1.37 -2.21
CA GLN A 59 -9.10 -0.37 -1.17
C GLN A 59 -10.07 -0.85 -0.08
N ASP A 60 -10.96 -1.79 -0.37
CA ASP A 60 -11.91 -2.34 0.61
C ASP A 60 -11.21 -3.13 1.72
N LEU A 61 -10.08 -3.77 1.42
CA LEU A 61 -9.27 -4.51 2.39
C LEU A 61 -8.04 -3.75 2.86
N LEU A 62 -7.49 -2.90 2.01
CA LEU A 62 -6.28 -2.10 2.23
C LEU A 62 -6.59 -0.63 1.93
N PRO A 63 -7.11 0.14 2.91
CA PRO A 63 -7.56 1.53 2.69
C PRO A 63 -6.49 2.48 2.17
N ALA A 64 -5.20 2.14 2.35
CA ALA A 64 -4.08 2.92 1.81
C ALA A 64 -3.88 2.74 0.30
N CYS A 65 -4.50 1.73 -0.31
CA CYS A 65 -4.46 1.49 -1.74
C CYS A 65 -5.47 2.36 -2.48
N LEU A 66 -5.11 2.89 -3.64
CA LEU A 66 -6.10 3.46 -4.56
C LEU A 66 -6.96 2.35 -5.16
N ALA A 67 -8.19 2.73 -5.55
CA ALA A 67 -9.21 1.79 -5.99
C ALA A 67 -8.88 1.08 -7.31
N ASP A 68 -9.41 -0.10 -7.45
CA ASP A 68 -9.56 -0.88 -8.68
C ASP A 68 -8.29 -1.43 -9.32
N TRP A 69 -7.12 -0.84 -9.10
CA TRP A 69 -5.89 -1.19 -9.79
C TRP A 69 -4.81 -1.70 -8.85
N VAL A 70 -3.99 -2.62 -9.36
CA VAL A 70 -2.73 -3.04 -8.75
C VAL A 70 -1.58 -2.90 -9.73
N SER A 71 -0.38 -2.60 -9.23
CA SER A 71 0.84 -2.54 -10.03
C SER A 71 1.67 -3.79 -9.86
N PHE A 72 2.24 -4.30 -10.96
CA PHE A 72 3.23 -5.40 -10.89
C PHE A 72 4.67 -4.89 -10.84
N SER A 73 4.88 -3.59 -10.93
CA SER A 73 6.21 -2.98 -10.86
C SER A 73 7.18 -3.44 -11.96
N CYS A 74 6.72 -3.43 -13.21
CA CYS A 74 7.54 -3.78 -14.39
C CYS A 74 8.76 -2.87 -14.56
N SER A 75 8.75 -1.69 -13.92
CA SER A 75 9.91 -0.80 -13.81
C SER A 75 11.09 -1.40 -13.05
N GLY A 76 10.89 -2.50 -12.33
CA GLY A 76 11.94 -3.14 -11.53
C GLY A 76 12.12 -2.57 -10.14
N HIS A 77 11.21 -1.70 -9.68
CA HIS A 77 11.37 -1.00 -8.39
C HIS A 77 11.10 -1.89 -7.17
N PHE A 78 9.99 -2.65 -7.15
CA PHE A 78 9.62 -3.51 -6.02
C PHE A 78 9.93 -4.99 -6.23
N THR A 79 10.13 -5.40 -7.46
CA THR A 79 10.59 -6.72 -7.85
C THR A 79 11.40 -6.59 -9.13
N ASP A 80 12.16 -7.62 -9.51
CA ASP A 80 12.85 -7.55 -10.80
C ASP A 80 11.85 -7.53 -11.97
N ALA A 81 12.25 -6.86 -13.06
CA ALA A 81 11.39 -6.65 -14.21
C ALA A 81 10.92 -7.97 -14.84
N VAL A 82 11.74 -9.01 -14.84
CA VAL A 82 11.37 -10.32 -15.41
C VAL A 82 10.20 -10.93 -14.65
N ARG A 83 10.25 -10.91 -13.31
CA ARG A 83 9.14 -11.41 -12.47
C ARG A 83 7.89 -10.57 -12.65
N ALA A 84 8.03 -9.25 -12.70
CA ALA A 84 6.92 -8.34 -12.93
C ALA A 84 6.20 -8.64 -14.26
N PHE A 85 6.94 -8.79 -15.34
CA PHE A 85 6.37 -9.16 -16.65
C PHE A 85 5.73 -10.55 -16.64
N ARG A 86 6.28 -11.51 -15.87
CA ARG A 86 5.63 -12.83 -15.71
C ARG A 86 4.29 -12.72 -14.99
N MET A 87 4.17 -11.86 -13.98
CA MET A 87 2.88 -11.58 -13.33
C MET A 87 1.89 -10.90 -14.28
N LEU A 88 2.36 -9.96 -15.09
CA LEU A 88 1.56 -9.33 -16.13
C LEU A 88 1.07 -10.37 -17.16
N ASP A 89 1.91 -11.30 -17.59
CA ASP A 89 1.53 -12.38 -18.49
C ASP A 89 0.37 -13.22 -17.92
N GLN A 90 0.38 -13.50 -16.62
CA GLN A 90 -0.73 -14.19 -15.96
C GLN A 90 -2.02 -13.34 -15.96
N ALA A 91 -1.92 -12.05 -15.72
CA ALA A 91 -3.07 -11.15 -15.80
C ALA A 91 -3.65 -11.10 -17.22
N GLN A 92 -2.79 -11.03 -18.24
CA GLN A 92 -3.20 -11.07 -19.65
C GLN A 92 -3.86 -12.39 -20.01
N LEU A 93 -3.30 -13.51 -19.55
CA LEU A 93 -3.90 -14.84 -19.75
C LEU A 93 -5.30 -14.92 -19.11
N ALA A 94 -5.45 -14.44 -17.89
CA ALA A 94 -6.73 -14.44 -17.21
C ALA A 94 -7.76 -13.56 -17.93
N LEU A 95 -7.35 -12.37 -18.39
CA LEU A 95 -8.21 -11.50 -19.19
C LEU A 95 -8.67 -12.18 -20.49
N ALA A 96 -7.73 -12.75 -21.23
CA ALA A 96 -8.00 -13.40 -22.52
C ALA A 96 -8.89 -14.65 -22.40
N THR A 97 -8.78 -15.38 -21.29
CA THR A 97 -9.51 -16.63 -21.05
C THR A 97 -10.71 -16.48 -20.13
N ASN A 98 -11.00 -15.25 -19.67
CA ASN A 98 -12.06 -14.95 -18.70
C ASN A 98 -11.98 -15.81 -17.43
N LYS A 99 -10.77 -16.02 -16.93
CA LYS A 99 -10.50 -16.74 -15.69
C LYS A 99 -10.37 -15.79 -14.51
N SER A 100 -10.74 -16.29 -13.35
CA SER A 100 -10.49 -15.57 -12.10
C SER A 100 -9.02 -15.63 -11.73
N VAL A 101 -8.59 -14.66 -10.95
CA VAL A 101 -7.25 -14.61 -10.36
C VAL A 101 -7.37 -14.48 -8.84
N MET A 102 -6.37 -14.99 -8.15
CA MET A 102 -6.10 -14.67 -6.77
C MET A 102 -4.85 -13.78 -6.75
N VAL A 103 -4.96 -12.61 -6.14
CA VAL A 103 -3.88 -11.60 -6.11
C VAL A 103 -3.53 -11.28 -4.65
N VAL A 104 -2.25 -11.33 -4.33
CA VAL A 104 -1.73 -10.84 -3.04
C VAL A 104 -1.25 -9.41 -3.24
N VAL A 105 -1.79 -8.49 -2.46
CA VAL A 105 -1.55 -7.05 -2.56
C VAL A 105 -0.91 -6.54 -1.28
N ASP A 106 0.13 -5.72 -1.41
CA ASP A 106 0.92 -5.15 -0.32
C ASP A 106 0.77 -3.62 -0.33
N ASP A 107 0.26 -3.06 0.76
CA ASP A 107 0.02 -1.62 0.90
C ASP A 107 1.26 -0.80 1.28
N SER A 108 2.35 -1.45 1.68
CA SER A 108 3.61 -0.78 2.00
C SER A 108 4.40 -0.36 0.76
N ARG A 109 4.10 -0.96 -0.38
CA ARG A 109 4.77 -0.73 -1.67
C ARG A 109 3.77 -0.23 -2.69
N ARG A 110 3.92 1.03 -3.09
CA ARG A 110 2.94 1.70 -3.95
C ARG A 110 3.63 2.51 -5.04
N HIS A 111 3.05 2.49 -6.24
CA HIS A 111 3.38 3.40 -7.32
C HIS A 111 2.25 4.42 -7.46
N ASN A 112 2.51 5.69 -7.12
CA ASN A 112 1.53 6.77 -7.19
C ASN A 112 0.19 6.44 -6.48
N GLY A 113 0.30 5.77 -5.31
CA GLY A 113 -0.86 5.37 -4.50
C GLY A 113 -1.47 4.01 -4.86
N TYR A 114 -1.15 3.41 -6.00
CA TYR A 114 -1.57 2.06 -6.37
C TYR A 114 -0.65 1.01 -5.75
N CYS A 115 -1.24 0.05 -5.07
CA CYS A 115 -0.50 -0.96 -4.32
C CYS A 115 0.14 -1.99 -5.23
N PHE A 116 1.27 -2.54 -4.76
CA PHE A 116 2.02 -3.57 -5.44
C PHE A 116 1.35 -4.94 -5.27
N ALA A 117 1.15 -5.66 -6.36
CA ALA A 117 0.76 -7.05 -6.34
C ALA A 117 2.02 -7.92 -6.30
N SER A 118 2.24 -8.60 -5.19
CA SER A 118 3.40 -9.46 -4.98
C SER A 118 3.22 -10.87 -5.53
N ARG A 119 1.98 -11.27 -5.82
CA ARG A 119 1.63 -12.59 -6.36
C ARG A 119 0.35 -12.52 -7.16
N ILE A 120 0.26 -13.33 -8.19
CA ILE A 120 -0.96 -13.59 -8.96
C ILE A 120 -1.04 -15.08 -9.32
N ASP A 121 -2.18 -15.68 -9.05
CA ASP A 121 -2.51 -17.04 -9.47
C ASP A 121 -3.73 -16.99 -10.39
N VAL A 122 -3.66 -17.63 -11.55
CA VAL A 122 -4.85 -17.86 -12.40
C VAL A 122 -5.57 -19.08 -11.88
N ILE A 123 -6.86 -18.94 -11.58
CA ILE A 123 -7.68 -19.99 -10.98
C ILE A 123 -8.89 -20.33 -11.86
N ARG A 124 -9.46 -21.52 -11.66
CA ARG A 124 -10.63 -22.02 -12.40
C ARG A 124 -11.94 -21.48 -11.85
#